data_c7faf146bc4020d3a74dc94beeb39022
#
_entry.id   c7faf146bc4020d3a74dc94beeb39022
#
_cell.length_a   1.000
_cell.length_b   1.000
_cell.length_c   1.000
_cell.angle_alpha   90.00
_cell.angle_beta   90.00
_cell.angle_gamma   90.00
#
_symmetry.space_group_name_H-M   'P 1'
#
loop_
_entity.id
_entity.type
_entity.pdbx_description
1 polymer ?
#
loop_
_entity_poly.entity_id
_entity_poly.type
_entity_poly.pdbx_seq_one_letter_code
_entity_poly.pdbx_strand_id
1 'polypeptide(L)'
;MARTVREPGLVDALDRPRTRRVLGHPLILLTCLAAGVALIALFDLTLPDMWADILIDRSRSTYPLTVQNVMWLVFALGVGELIVRARDAAAEHAELAMGYLPEDETTILQAPELRRIYAVAREATLEGGRSEGRFLPRLIQRVVTQFQTNQAVDQANALLNSSLELSLHETDLRYSMIRYVIWAIPTLGFIGTVIGISLALAYAGSVDLQDPSLLSELTKRLAVAFNTTLLALVMSAVLVLIQHVVQAYEERSLNQAGEYCLDNLINRLYVD
;
A
#
# COMPACT_ATOMS: atom_id res chain seq x y z
N MET A 1 53.70 -3.51 21.97
CA MET A 1 52.86 -4.08 20.90
C MET A 1 51.43 -3.58 21.13
N ALA A 2 51.08 -2.46 20.52
CA ALA A 2 49.75 -1.84 20.65
C ALA A 2 48.87 -2.39 19.52
N ARG A 3 47.78 -3.09 19.87
CA ARG A 3 46.72 -3.52 18.97
C ARG A 3 45.84 -2.33 18.62
N THR A 4 46.01 -1.79 17.44
CA THR A 4 45.08 -0.81 16.87
C THR A 4 43.76 -1.50 16.58
N VAL A 5 42.73 -1.17 17.37
CA VAL A 5 41.35 -1.49 17.08
C VAL A 5 40.93 -0.59 15.92
N ARG A 6 40.79 -1.15 14.73
CA ARG A 6 40.16 -0.47 13.59
C ARG A 6 38.65 -0.34 13.90
N GLU A 7 38.19 0.86 14.15
CA GLU A 7 36.77 1.17 14.11
C GLU A 7 36.28 0.95 12.67
N PRO A 8 35.17 0.20 12.45
CA PRO A 8 34.59 0.09 11.12
C PRO A 8 34.06 1.47 10.71
N GLY A 9 34.57 1.98 9.60
CA GLY A 9 34.29 3.32 9.14
C GLY A 9 32.80 3.55 8.88
N LEU A 10 32.35 4.74 9.28
CA LEU A 10 30.97 5.26 9.09
C LEU A 10 30.48 5.17 7.64
N VAL A 11 31.39 5.04 6.67
CA VAL A 11 31.12 4.94 5.24
C VAL A 11 30.64 3.54 4.83
N ASP A 12 31.10 2.46 5.51
CA ASP A 12 30.68 1.07 5.25
C ASP A 12 29.24 0.79 5.74
N ALA A 13 28.73 1.58 6.69
CA ALA A 13 27.38 1.44 7.20
C ALA A 13 26.29 2.04 6.28
N LEU A 14 26.68 2.90 5.33
CA LEU A 14 25.76 3.55 4.40
C LEU A 14 25.49 2.74 3.12
N ASP A 15 26.30 1.75 2.83
CA ASP A 15 26.31 1.04 1.53
C ASP A 15 25.74 -0.39 1.58
N ARG A 16 25.19 -0.83 2.72
CA ARG A 16 24.53 -2.14 2.77
C ARG A 16 23.08 -2.08 2.34
N PRO A 17 22.68 -2.80 1.28
CA PRO A 17 21.35 -2.71 0.72
C PRO A 17 20.29 -3.19 1.72
N ARG A 18 19.20 -2.41 1.85
CA ARG A 18 17.92 -2.74 2.51
C ARG A 18 17.24 -3.97 1.88
N THR A 19 17.95 -5.08 1.73
CA THR A 19 17.62 -6.15 0.79
C THR A 19 16.41 -6.99 1.18
N ARG A 20 16.06 -7.11 2.45
CA ARG A 20 14.91 -7.97 2.86
C ARG A 20 13.53 -7.32 2.66
N ARG A 21 13.40 -6.01 2.87
CA ARG A 21 12.13 -5.28 2.59
C ARG A 21 11.96 -5.01 1.09
N VAL A 22 13.05 -4.75 0.38
CA VAL A 22 13.04 -4.43 -1.06
C VAL A 22 12.60 -5.64 -1.89
N LEU A 23 12.94 -6.88 -1.50
CA LEU A 23 12.53 -8.10 -2.22
C LEU A 23 11.08 -8.54 -1.96
N GLY A 24 10.52 -8.23 -0.80
CA GLY A 24 9.14 -8.64 -0.46
C GLY A 24 8.07 -7.89 -1.28
N HIS A 25 8.28 -6.62 -1.54
CA HIS A 25 7.33 -5.78 -2.29
C HIS A 25 7.16 -6.24 -3.75
N PRO A 26 8.21 -6.32 -4.59
CA PRO A 26 8.05 -6.79 -5.97
C PRO A 26 7.57 -8.23 -6.08
N LEU A 27 7.92 -9.09 -5.13
CA LEU A 27 7.45 -10.48 -5.11
C LEU A 27 5.93 -10.55 -4.89
N ILE A 28 5.37 -9.76 -3.98
CA ILE A 28 3.91 -9.68 -3.77
C ILE A 28 3.21 -9.15 -5.02
N LEU A 29 3.74 -8.11 -5.64
CA LEU A 29 3.16 -7.57 -6.88
C LEU A 29 3.19 -8.59 -8.01
N LEU A 30 4.30 -9.31 -8.18
CA LEU A 30 4.41 -10.39 -9.17
C LEU A 30 3.45 -11.54 -8.88
N THR A 31 3.29 -11.93 -7.62
CA THR A 31 2.31 -12.98 -7.25
C THR A 31 0.87 -12.54 -7.49
N CYS A 32 0.54 -11.28 -7.20
CA CYS A 32 -0.79 -10.73 -7.49
C CYS A 32 -1.05 -10.60 -8.99
N LEU A 33 -0.05 -10.21 -9.77
CA LEU A 33 -0.15 -10.18 -11.23
C LEU A 33 -0.34 -11.59 -11.81
N ALA A 34 0.43 -12.57 -11.34
CA ALA A 34 0.28 -13.96 -11.72
C ALA A 34 -1.10 -14.51 -11.33
N ALA A 35 -1.61 -14.15 -10.14
CA ALA A 35 -2.96 -14.49 -9.71
C ALA A 35 -4.03 -13.83 -10.61
N GLY A 36 -3.82 -12.59 -11.06
CA GLY A 36 -4.69 -11.93 -12.03
C GLY A 36 -4.74 -12.66 -13.36
N VAL A 37 -3.59 -13.07 -13.89
CA VAL A 37 -3.53 -13.91 -15.13
C VAL A 37 -4.21 -15.26 -14.90
N ALA A 38 -3.98 -15.92 -13.78
CA ALA A 38 -4.62 -17.18 -13.44
C ALA A 38 -6.16 -17.04 -13.30
N LEU A 39 -6.63 -15.92 -12.76
CA LEU A 39 -8.05 -15.61 -12.65
C LEU A 39 -8.70 -15.43 -14.04
N ILE A 40 -8.04 -14.71 -14.95
CA ILE A 40 -8.49 -14.58 -16.36
C ILE A 40 -8.58 -15.96 -17.01
N ALA A 41 -7.56 -16.80 -16.87
CA ALA A 41 -7.56 -18.16 -17.41
C ALA A 41 -8.65 -19.04 -16.76
N LEU A 42 -8.89 -18.89 -15.47
CA LEU A 42 -9.98 -19.59 -14.77
C LEU A 42 -11.36 -19.16 -15.32
N PHE A 43 -11.57 -17.86 -15.53
CA PHE A 43 -12.80 -17.35 -16.11
C PHE A 43 -13.02 -17.88 -17.53
N ASP A 44 -11.95 -17.96 -18.33
CA ASP A 44 -12.01 -18.53 -19.69
C ASP A 44 -12.43 -20.00 -19.69
N LEU A 45 -11.98 -20.78 -18.73
CA LEU A 45 -12.25 -22.23 -18.64
C LEU A 45 -13.61 -22.56 -18.01
N THR A 46 -14.10 -21.75 -17.08
CA THR A 46 -15.22 -22.12 -16.20
C THR A 46 -16.51 -21.36 -16.47
N LEU A 47 -16.43 -20.14 -17.07
CA LEU A 47 -17.61 -19.31 -17.23
C LEU A 47 -18.42 -19.68 -18.51
N PRO A 48 -19.75 -19.67 -18.41
CA PRO A 48 -20.63 -19.69 -19.58
C PRO A 48 -20.33 -18.47 -20.48
N ASP A 49 -20.57 -18.61 -21.79
CA ASP A 49 -20.25 -17.60 -22.81
C ASP A 49 -20.74 -16.19 -22.46
N MET A 50 -21.95 -16.07 -21.93
CA MET A 50 -22.52 -14.77 -21.55
C MET A 50 -21.70 -14.04 -20.48
N TRP A 51 -21.24 -14.74 -19.44
CA TRP A 51 -20.43 -14.13 -18.37
C TRP A 51 -18.98 -13.94 -18.80
N ALA A 52 -18.44 -14.85 -19.63
CA ALA A 52 -17.11 -14.73 -20.20
C ALA A 52 -17.00 -13.48 -21.10
N ASP A 53 -18.02 -13.19 -21.89
CA ASP A 53 -18.07 -11.99 -22.74
C ASP A 53 -18.16 -10.69 -21.90
N ILE A 54 -18.82 -10.72 -20.75
CA ILE A 54 -18.90 -9.56 -19.86
C ILE A 54 -17.55 -9.31 -19.15
N LEU A 55 -16.93 -10.38 -18.64
CA LEU A 55 -15.77 -10.25 -17.73
C LEU A 55 -14.43 -10.22 -18.47
N ILE A 56 -14.28 -10.95 -19.61
CA ILE A 56 -13.00 -11.11 -20.31
C ILE A 56 -13.07 -10.84 -21.81
N ASP A 57 -14.30 -10.58 -22.36
CA ASP A 57 -14.54 -10.35 -23.80
C ASP A 57 -13.94 -11.49 -24.67
N ARG A 58 -14.31 -12.75 -24.33
CA ARG A 58 -13.75 -13.96 -24.95
C ARG A 58 -14.04 -14.04 -26.43
N SER A 59 -15.20 -13.56 -26.90
CA SER A 59 -15.63 -13.62 -28.29
C SER A 59 -14.88 -12.67 -29.22
N ARG A 60 -14.06 -11.77 -28.67
CA ARG A 60 -13.35 -10.75 -29.44
C ARG A 60 -12.14 -11.31 -30.19
N SER A 61 -11.94 -10.86 -31.43
CA SER A 61 -10.81 -11.26 -32.28
C SER A 61 -9.42 -10.89 -31.70
N THR A 62 -9.36 -9.95 -30.76
CA THR A 62 -8.12 -9.53 -30.09
C THR A 62 -7.81 -10.31 -28.81
N TYR A 63 -8.65 -11.27 -28.41
CA TYR A 63 -8.40 -12.09 -27.24
C TYR A 63 -7.02 -12.81 -27.36
N PRO A 64 -6.21 -12.88 -26.29
CA PRO A 64 -6.48 -12.46 -24.89
C PRO A 64 -6.19 -10.98 -24.59
N LEU A 65 -5.79 -10.15 -25.54
CA LEU A 65 -5.47 -8.73 -25.37
C LEU A 65 -6.74 -7.87 -25.48
N THR A 66 -7.65 -8.02 -24.51
CA THR A 66 -8.88 -7.24 -24.42
C THR A 66 -8.74 -6.13 -23.37
N VAL A 67 -9.59 -5.09 -23.45
CA VAL A 67 -9.62 -4.02 -22.46
C VAL A 67 -9.97 -4.58 -21.08
N GLN A 68 -10.88 -5.55 -21.00
CA GLN A 68 -11.26 -6.21 -19.75
C GLN A 68 -10.07 -6.93 -19.10
N ASN A 69 -9.30 -7.67 -19.88
CA ASN A 69 -8.13 -8.38 -19.36
C ASN A 69 -7.05 -7.40 -18.87
N VAL A 70 -6.83 -6.28 -19.56
CA VAL A 70 -5.94 -5.21 -19.07
C VAL A 70 -6.46 -4.63 -17.76
N MET A 71 -7.77 -4.39 -17.64
CA MET A 71 -8.36 -3.90 -16.38
C MET A 71 -8.16 -4.89 -15.22
N TRP A 72 -8.29 -6.22 -15.46
CA TRP A 72 -8.01 -7.25 -14.46
C TRP A 72 -6.56 -7.23 -13.98
N LEU A 73 -5.59 -7.02 -14.88
CA LEU A 73 -4.17 -6.90 -14.50
C LEU A 73 -3.90 -5.64 -13.68
N VAL A 74 -4.47 -4.51 -14.09
CA VAL A 74 -4.36 -3.24 -13.33
C VAL A 74 -5.02 -3.36 -11.97
N PHE A 75 -6.18 -4.02 -11.88
CA PHE A 75 -6.87 -4.30 -10.62
C PHE A 75 -6.02 -5.19 -9.71
N ALA A 76 -5.44 -6.27 -10.25
CA ALA A 76 -4.55 -7.16 -9.50
C ALA A 76 -3.32 -6.45 -8.94
N LEU A 77 -2.73 -5.51 -9.71
CA LEU A 77 -1.64 -4.65 -9.22
C LEU A 77 -2.11 -3.73 -8.09
N GLY A 78 -3.28 -3.12 -8.22
CA GLY A 78 -3.88 -2.29 -7.17
C GLY A 78 -4.13 -3.07 -5.88
N VAL A 79 -4.70 -4.27 -5.97
CA VAL A 79 -4.90 -5.18 -4.83
C VAL A 79 -3.55 -5.58 -4.23
N GLY A 80 -2.55 -5.90 -5.06
CA GLY A 80 -1.21 -6.25 -4.60
C GLY A 80 -0.55 -5.15 -3.78
N GLU A 81 -0.64 -3.90 -4.23
CA GLU A 81 -0.13 -2.74 -3.50
C GLU A 81 -0.86 -2.56 -2.16
N LEU A 82 -2.20 -2.71 -2.13
CA LEU A 82 -2.98 -2.64 -0.90
C LEU A 82 -2.64 -3.76 0.09
N ILE A 83 -2.34 -4.98 -0.39
CA ILE A 83 -1.88 -6.08 0.46
C ILE A 83 -0.53 -5.75 1.11
N VAL A 84 0.41 -5.16 0.36
CA VAL A 84 1.69 -4.72 0.92
C VAL A 84 1.46 -3.70 2.02
N ARG A 85 0.61 -2.68 1.78
CA ARG A 85 0.27 -1.65 2.77
C ARG A 85 -0.38 -2.23 4.02
N ALA A 86 -1.37 -3.11 3.84
CA ALA A 86 -2.05 -3.77 4.96
C ALA A 86 -1.07 -4.58 5.84
N ARG A 87 -0.11 -5.29 5.22
CA ARG A 87 0.93 -6.03 5.96
C ARG A 87 1.88 -5.11 6.72
N ASP A 88 2.29 -4.00 6.10
CA ASP A 88 3.16 -3.02 6.75
C ASP A 88 2.44 -2.35 7.91
N ALA A 89 1.18 -1.95 7.74
CA ALA A 89 0.36 -1.39 8.81
C ALA A 89 0.13 -2.37 9.97
N ALA A 90 -0.15 -3.65 9.65
CA ALA A 90 -0.30 -4.69 10.68
C ALA A 90 0.99 -4.92 11.46
N ALA A 91 2.14 -4.82 10.79
CA ALA A 91 3.43 -4.96 11.45
C ALA A 91 3.80 -3.72 12.29
N GLU A 92 3.39 -2.49 11.90
CA GLU A 92 3.50 -1.30 12.76
C GLU A 92 2.60 -1.43 14.00
N HIS A 93 1.37 -1.89 13.82
CA HIS A 93 0.46 -2.12 14.95
C HIS A 93 1.00 -3.16 15.94
N ALA A 94 1.66 -4.21 15.45
CA ALA A 94 2.27 -5.23 16.30
C ALA A 94 3.43 -4.71 17.17
N GLU A 95 4.08 -3.59 16.78
CA GLU A 95 5.13 -2.95 17.60
C GLU A 95 4.59 -2.40 18.95
N LEU A 96 3.31 -2.03 19.01
CA LEU A 96 2.68 -1.56 20.25
C LEU A 96 2.69 -2.64 21.35
N ALA A 97 2.61 -3.90 20.97
CA ALA A 97 2.63 -5.03 21.90
C ALA A 97 4.03 -5.44 22.37
N MET A 98 5.10 -4.75 21.89
CA MET A 98 6.48 -5.12 22.24
C MET A 98 6.93 -4.60 23.60
N GLY A 99 6.19 -3.67 24.23
CA GLY A 99 6.49 -3.18 25.57
C GLY A 99 7.80 -2.39 25.63
N TYR A 100 8.06 -1.47 24.70
CA TYR A 100 9.28 -0.62 24.70
C TYR A 100 9.34 0.34 25.88
N LEU A 101 8.18 0.77 26.37
CA LEU A 101 8.03 1.73 27.46
C LEU A 101 7.38 1.04 28.66
N PRO A 102 7.68 1.47 29.89
CA PRO A 102 6.98 1.01 31.07
C PRO A 102 5.51 1.49 31.02
N GLU A 103 4.57 0.58 31.22
CA GLU A 103 3.13 0.88 31.21
C GLU A 103 2.58 1.17 32.61
N ASP A 104 3.44 1.08 33.64
CA ASP A 104 3.08 1.34 35.02
C ASP A 104 2.88 2.85 35.25
N GLU A 105 1.69 3.27 35.68
CA GLU A 105 1.32 4.67 35.89
C GLU A 105 2.14 5.40 36.96
N THR A 106 2.83 4.70 37.82
CA THR A 106 3.60 5.25 38.95
C THR A 106 5.06 5.54 38.60
N THR A 107 5.56 5.03 37.47
CA THR A 107 6.96 5.16 37.10
C THR A 107 7.25 6.55 36.50
N ILE A 108 8.13 7.30 37.13
CA ILE A 108 8.70 8.55 36.61
C ILE A 108 10.00 8.19 35.91
N LEU A 109 10.18 8.68 34.67
CA LEU A 109 11.35 8.37 33.85
C LEU A 109 12.52 9.32 34.17
N GLN A 110 13.57 8.77 34.76
CA GLN A 110 14.83 9.46 35.04
C GLN A 110 15.89 9.13 33.98
N ALA A 111 17.03 9.81 34.02
CA ALA A 111 18.10 9.66 33.05
C ALA A 111 18.63 8.22 32.87
N PRO A 112 18.72 7.35 33.89
CA PRO A 112 19.10 5.94 33.70
C PRO A 112 18.08 5.13 32.90
N GLU A 113 16.78 5.29 33.22
CA GLU A 113 15.67 4.59 32.53
C GLU A 113 15.60 5.00 31.05
N LEU A 114 15.73 6.30 30.77
CA LEU A 114 15.75 6.83 29.41
C LEU A 114 16.89 6.25 28.58
N ARG A 115 18.08 6.08 29.17
CA ARG A 115 19.20 5.40 28.48
C ARG A 115 18.90 3.95 28.16
N ARG A 116 18.23 3.23 29.07
CA ARG A 116 17.81 1.85 28.84
C ARG A 116 16.75 1.75 27.74
N ILE A 117 15.72 2.60 27.78
CA ILE A 117 14.68 2.69 26.76
C ILE A 117 15.31 2.96 25.38
N TYR A 118 16.21 3.94 25.31
CA TYR A 118 16.94 4.26 24.09
C TYR A 118 17.75 3.07 23.56
N ALA A 119 18.46 2.35 24.44
CA ALA A 119 19.25 1.19 24.04
C ALA A 119 18.38 0.08 23.47
N VAL A 120 17.24 -0.25 24.12
CA VAL A 120 16.29 -1.27 23.67
C VAL A 120 15.66 -0.88 22.30
N ALA A 121 15.20 0.36 22.18
CA ALA A 121 14.63 0.86 20.94
C ALA A 121 15.67 0.90 19.78
N ARG A 122 16.94 1.23 20.09
CA ARG A 122 18.04 1.24 19.15
C ARG A 122 18.39 -0.17 18.67
N GLU A 123 18.50 -1.13 19.58
CA GLU A 123 18.80 -2.52 19.25
C GLU A 123 17.72 -3.10 18.33
N ALA A 124 16.44 -2.79 18.59
CA ALA A 124 15.33 -3.21 17.75
C ALA A 124 15.40 -2.64 16.31
N THR A 125 15.98 -1.45 16.14
CA THR A 125 16.05 -0.77 14.82
C THR A 125 17.36 -1.00 14.06
N LEU A 126 18.36 -1.68 14.64
CA LEU A 126 19.61 -2.00 13.95
C LEU A 126 19.34 -2.91 12.74
N GLU A 127 20.28 -2.91 11.79
CA GLU A 127 20.24 -3.79 10.60
C GLU A 127 20.12 -5.27 11.01
N GLY A 128 19.06 -5.92 10.49
CA GLY A 128 18.71 -7.29 10.89
C GLY A 128 17.99 -7.37 12.23
N GLY A 129 17.71 -6.26 12.89
CA GLY A 129 16.87 -6.18 14.07
C GLY A 129 15.42 -6.52 13.77
N ARG A 130 14.68 -6.92 14.82
CA ARG A 130 13.28 -7.35 14.69
C ARG A 130 12.36 -6.27 14.09
N SER A 131 12.63 -5.01 14.42
CA SER A 131 11.81 -3.85 14.08
C SER A 131 12.54 -2.85 13.18
N GLU A 132 13.42 -3.36 12.30
CA GLU A 132 14.15 -2.53 11.36
C GLU A 132 13.21 -1.67 10.52
N GLY A 133 13.42 -0.35 10.57
CA GLY A 133 12.64 0.63 9.82
C GLY A 133 11.21 0.86 10.33
N ARG A 134 10.80 0.33 11.50
CA ARG A 134 9.51 0.60 12.12
C ARG A 134 9.43 1.99 12.72
N PHE A 135 8.21 2.53 12.76
CA PHE A 135 7.97 3.92 13.20
C PHE A 135 8.14 4.08 14.70
N LEU A 136 7.46 3.24 15.51
CA LEU A 136 7.41 3.38 16.97
C LEU A 136 8.80 3.39 17.63
N PRO A 137 9.71 2.42 17.43
CA PRO A 137 11.00 2.45 18.10
C PRO A 137 11.88 3.61 17.62
N ARG A 138 11.75 4.07 16.37
CA ARG A 138 12.45 5.26 15.88
C ARG A 138 11.91 6.54 16.51
N LEU A 139 10.59 6.63 16.71
CA LEU A 139 9.95 7.75 17.39
C LEU A 139 10.45 7.86 18.83
N ILE A 140 10.47 6.74 19.57
CA ILE A 140 11.01 6.68 20.94
C ILE A 140 12.46 7.19 20.98
N GLN A 141 13.33 6.70 20.08
CA GLN A 141 14.72 7.14 20.03
C GLN A 141 14.85 8.66 19.82
N ARG A 142 14.08 9.21 18.86
CA ARG A 142 14.10 10.65 18.56
C ARG A 142 13.66 11.49 19.77
N VAL A 143 12.56 11.10 20.40
CA VAL A 143 12.01 11.81 21.57
C VAL A 143 12.97 11.76 22.75
N VAL A 144 13.52 10.58 23.07
CA VAL A 144 14.50 10.43 24.15
C VAL A 144 15.77 11.25 23.88
N THR A 145 16.29 11.23 22.66
CA THR A 145 17.48 12.02 22.28
C THR A 145 17.21 13.51 22.42
N GLN A 146 16.05 13.99 21.95
CA GLN A 146 15.66 15.40 22.06
C GLN A 146 15.58 15.85 23.52
N PHE A 147 14.94 15.05 24.37
CA PHE A 147 14.82 15.35 25.79
C PHE A 147 16.17 15.33 26.49
N GLN A 148 17.02 14.33 26.21
CA GLN A 148 18.38 14.27 26.81
C GLN A 148 19.27 15.47 26.44
N THR A 149 19.08 16.03 25.24
CA THR A 149 19.87 17.17 24.76
C THR A 149 19.42 18.48 25.38
N ASN A 150 18.11 18.69 25.51
CA ASN A 150 17.54 20.00 25.84
C ASN A 150 16.89 20.06 27.23
N GLN A 151 16.65 18.94 27.90
CA GLN A 151 15.95 18.81 29.18
C GLN A 151 14.60 19.57 29.20
N ALA A 152 13.90 19.63 28.05
CA ALA A 152 12.66 20.38 27.87
C ALA A 152 11.55 19.46 27.36
N VAL A 153 10.55 19.22 28.20
CA VAL A 153 9.38 18.35 27.87
C VAL A 153 8.60 18.92 26.71
N ASP A 154 8.39 20.24 26.66
CA ASP A 154 7.66 20.90 25.57
C ASP A 154 8.31 20.67 24.20
N GLN A 155 9.65 20.68 24.14
CA GLN A 155 10.39 20.42 22.90
C GLN A 155 10.32 18.94 22.49
N ALA A 156 10.35 18.02 23.44
CA ALA A 156 10.15 16.60 23.19
C ALA A 156 8.75 16.32 22.65
N ASN A 157 7.71 16.95 23.22
CA ASN A 157 6.34 16.87 22.75
C ASN A 157 6.15 17.49 21.34
N ALA A 158 6.76 18.66 21.10
CA ALA A 158 6.74 19.29 19.77
C ALA A 158 7.39 18.38 18.70
N LEU A 159 8.50 17.70 19.03
CA LEU A 159 9.14 16.75 18.14
C LEU A 159 8.28 15.50 17.88
N LEU A 160 7.60 14.97 18.92
CA LEU A 160 6.65 13.88 18.79
C LEU A 160 5.57 14.24 17.75
N ASN A 161 4.89 15.38 17.93
CA ASN A 161 3.82 15.84 17.06
C ASN A 161 4.30 16.07 15.63
N SER A 162 5.43 16.74 15.44
CA SER A 162 6.03 16.95 14.10
C SER A 162 6.41 15.64 13.42
N SER A 163 6.90 14.64 14.19
CA SER A 163 7.25 13.32 13.64
C SER A 163 6.02 12.53 13.21
N LEU A 164 4.92 12.63 13.96
CA LEU A 164 3.62 12.03 13.59
C LEU A 164 3.05 12.67 12.33
N GLU A 165 2.99 14.00 12.29
CA GLU A 165 2.48 14.77 11.17
C GLU A 165 3.26 14.45 9.87
N LEU A 166 4.60 14.40 9.94
CA LEU A 166 5.44 14.00 8.84
C LEU A 166 5.13 12.58 8.37
N SER A 167 4.96 11.62 9.30
CA SER A 167 4.68 10.23 8.96
C SER A 167 3.29 10.03 8.35
N LEU A 168 2.28 10.77 8.83
CA LEU A 168 0.94 10.79 8.23
C LEU A 168 0.99 11.36 6.81
N HIS A 169 1.75 12.44 6.60
CA HIS A 169 1.94 13.01 5.26
C HIS A 169 2.68 12.03 4.32
N GLU A 170 3.73 11.36 4.79
CA GLU A 170 4.41 10.32 4.02
C GLU A 170 3.47 9.16 3.66
N THR A 171 2.56 8.79 4.56
CA THR A 171 1.53 7.78 4.29
C THR A 171 0.61 8.25 3.16
N ASP A 172 0.08 9.46 3.21
CA ASP A 172 -0.79 9.99 2.15
C ASP A 172 -0.09 10.03 0.79
N LEU A 173 1.18 10.44 0.73
CA LEU A 173 1.98 10.42 -0.49
C LEU A 173 2.12 9.00 -1.07
N ARG A 174 2.28 7.99 -0.22
CA ARG A 174 2.37 6.59 -0.65
C ARG A 174 1.07 6.07 -1.29
N TYR A 175 -0.09 6.60 -0.90
CA TYR A 175 -1.38 6.25 -1.51
C TYR A 175 -1.64 6.97 -2.84
N SER A 176 -0.83 7.93 -3.25
CA SER A 176 -1.03 8.67 -4.51
C SER A 176 -1.01 7.75 -5.74
N MET A 177 -0.12 6.74 -5.77
CA MET A 177 -0.06 5.75 -6.86
C MET A 177 -1.28 4.83 -6.88
N ILE A 178 -1.79 4.44 -5.72
CA ILE A 178 -3.00 3.62 -5.62
C ILE A 178 -4.21 4.42 -6.13
N ARG A 179 -4.34 5.68 -5.75
CA ARG A 179 -5.37 6.60 -6.27
C ARG A 179 -5.30 6.73 -7.80
N TYR A 180 -4.08 6.79 -8.36
CA TYR A 180 -3.91 6.79 -9.81
C TYR A 180 -4.42 5.49 -10.45
N VAL A 181 -4.09 4.33 -9.91
CA VAL A 181 -4.58 3.01 -10.40
C VAL A 181 -6.11 2.95 -10.34
N ILE A 182 -6.71 3.41 -9.25
CA ILE A 182 -8.17 3.46 -9.06
C ILE A 182 -8.82 4.35 -10.13
N TRP A 183 -8.22 5.49 -10.46
CA TRP A 183 -8.69 6.38 -11.52
C TRP A 183 -8.47 5.79 -12.92
N ALA A 184 -7.39 5.05 -13.13
CA ALA A 184 -7.06 4.46 -14.43
C ALA A 184 -8.08 3.41 -14.88
N ILE A 185 -8.66 2.62 -13.95
CA ILE A 185 -9.61 1.56 -14.27
C ILE A 185 -10.89 2.12 -14.95
N PRO A 186 -11.62 3.11 -14.39
CA PRO A 186 -12.77 3.72 -15.09
C PRO A 186 -12.38 4.36 -16.42
N THR A 187 -11.19 4.94 -16.51
CA THR A 187 -10.67 5.53 -17.75
C THR A 187 -10.48 4.46 -18.84
N LEU A 188 -9.93 3.30 -18.49
CA LEU A 188 -9.85 2.14 -19.39
C LEU A 188 -11.23 1.64 -19.81
N GLY A 189 -12.19 1.60 -18.88
CA GLY A 189 -13.58 1.25 -19.19
C GLY A 189 -14.20 2.21 -20.20
N PHE A 190 -13.98 3.51 -20.04
CA PHE A 190 -14.42 4.53 -20.99
C PHE A 190 -13.76 4.37 -22.37
N ILE A 191 -12.45 4.12 -22.39
CA ILE A 191 -11.73 3.81 -23.65
C ILE A 191 -12.35 2.59 -24.34
N GLY A 192 -12.67 1.54 -23.58
CA GLY A 192 -13.34 0.35 -24.09
C GLY A 192 -14.71 0.64 -24.71
N THR A 193 -15.48 1.55 -24.09
CA THR A 193 -16.77 2.00 -24.63
C THR A 193 -16.59 2.72 -25.98
N VAL A 194 -15.64 3.65 -26.05
CA VAL A 194 -15.35 4.39 -27.30
C VAL A 194 -14.92 3.44 -28.42
N ILE A 195 -14.02 2.51 -28.12
CA ILE A 195 -13.57 1.48 -29.09
C ILE A 195 -14.74 0.60 -29.55
N GLY A 196 -15.58 0.14 -28.61
CA GLY A 196 -16.72 -0.72 -28.92
C GLY A 196 -17.76 -0.03 -29.81
N ILE A 197 -18.11 1.22 -29.50
CA ILE A 197 -19.03 2.01 -30.33
C ILE A 197 -18.42 2.26 -31.73
N SER A 198 -17.13 2.62 -31.79
CA SER A 198 -16.44 2.83 -33.07
C SER A 198 -16.48 1.60 -33.98
N LEU A 199 -16.23 0.40 -33.40
CA LEU A 199 -16.30 -0.86 -34.15
C LEU A 199 -17.72 -1.22 -34.55
N ALA A 200 -18.72 -0.90 -33.73
CA ALA A 200 -20.13 -1.09 -34.10
C ALA A 200 -20.52 -0.21 -35.29
N LEU A 201 -20.16 1.07 -35.26
CA LEU A 201 -20.43 2.00 -36.35
C LEU A 201 -19.67 1.64 -37.65
N ALA A 202 -18.41 1.23 -37.55
CA ALA A 202 -17.62 0.76 -38.68
C ALA A 202 -18.26 -0.47 -39.34
N TYR A 203 -18.77 -1.41 -38.53
CA TYR A 203 -19.50 -2.58 -39.04
C TYR A 203 -20.78 -2.16 -39.73
N ALA A 204 -21.61 -1.30 -39.14
CA ALA A 204 -22.84 -0.81 -39.73
C ALA A 204 -22.62 -0.10 -41.07
N GLY A 205 -21.49 0.59 -41.25
CA GLY A 205 -21.12 1.25 -42.51
C GLY A 205 -20.56 0.30 -43.59
N SER A 206 -20.22 -0.95 -43.24
CA SER A 206 -19.62 -1.93 -44.16
C SER A 206 -20.59 -3.00 -44.69
N VAL A 207 -21.78 -3.10 -44.10
CA VAL A 207 -22.78 -4.13 -44.41
C VAL A 207 -24.00 -3.50 -45.04
N ASP A 208 -24.72 -4.27 -45.91
CA ASP A 208 -25.96 -3.82 -46.52
C ASP A 208 -27.03 -3.59 -45.43
N LEU A 209 -27.77 -2.49 -45.53
CA LEU A 209 -28.89 -2.16 -44.61
C LEU A 209 -30.02 -3.22 -44.60
N GLN A 210 -30.09 -4.07 -45.62
CA GLN A 210 -31.07 -5.15 -45.71
C GLN A 210 -30.57 -6.49 -45.14
N ASP A 211 -29.32 -6.54 -44.60
CA ASP A 211 -28.77 -7.76 -44.00
C ASP A 211 -29.52 -8.13 -42.72
N PRO A 212 -30.16 -9.30 -42.62
CA PRO A 212 -30.88 -9.73 -41.42
C PRO A 212 -30.01 -9.82 -40.16
N SER A 213 -28.69 -9.99 -40.33
CA SER A 213 -27.72 -10.10 -39.21
C SER A 213 -27.27 -8.77 -38.69
N LEU A 214 -27.44 -7.65 -39.40
CA LEU A 214 -26.93 -6.32 -39.08
C LEU A 214 -27.34 -5.89 -37.65
N LEU A 215 -28.61 -5.95 -37.32
CA LEU A 215 -29.10 -5.49 -36.01
C LEU A 215 -28.55 -6.34 -34.87
N SER A 216 -28.50 -7.66 -35.04
CA SER A 216 -27.99 -8.58 -34.04
C SER A 216 -26.50 -8.33 -33.75
N GLU A 217 -25.70 -8.22 -34.80
CA GLU A 217 -24.25 -8.03 -34.66
C GLU A 217 -23.91 -6.64 -34.13
N LEU A 218 -24.65 -5.61 -34.57
CA LEU A 218 -24.52 -4.25 -34.03
C LEU A 218 -24.80 -4.20 -32.51
N THR A 219 -25.90 -4.86 -32.10
CA THR A 219 -26.30 -4.92 -30.68
C THR A 219 -25.26 -5.65 -29.83
N LYS A 220 -24.68 -6.75 -30.33
CA LYS A 220 -23.57 -7.45 -29.62
C LYS A 220 -22.36 -6.56 -29.40
N ARG A 221 -21.91 -5.84 -30.43
CA ARG A 221 -20.76 -4.93 -30.32
C ARG A 221 -21.01 -3.78 -29.35
N LEU A 222 -22.23 -3.23 -29.36
CA LEU A 222 -22.64 -2.20 -28.39
C LEU A 222 -22.71 -2.78 -26.97
N ALA A 223 -23.20 -3.99 -26.78
CA ALA A 223 -23.23 -4.63 -25.47
C ALA A 223 -21.84 -4.77 -24.85
N VAL A 224 -20.82 -5.18 -25.63
CA VAL A 224 -19.44 -5.25 -25.17
C VAL A 224 -18.94 -3.87 -24.73
N ALA A 225 -19.28 -2.80 -25.46
CA ALA A 225 -18.90 -1.44 -25.05
C ALA A 225 -19.45 -1.07 -23.67
N PHE A 226 -20.69 -1.38 -23.37
CA PHE A 226 -21.28 -1.11 -22.06
C PHE A 226 -20.72 -2.01 -20.95
N ASN A 227 -20.47 -3.29 -21.26
CA ASN A 227 -19.90 -4.25 -20.31
C ASN A 227 -18.50 -3.81 -19.80
N THR A 228 -17.66 -3.23 -20.67
CA THR A 228 -16.35 -2.72 -20.24
C THR A 228 -16.47 -1.64 -19.19
N THR A 229 -17.39 -0.69 -19.38
CA THR A 229 -17.59 0.40 -18.40
C THR A 229 -18.24 -0.10 -17.11
N LEU A 230 -19.20 -1.01 -17.20
CA LEU A 230 -19.82 -1.60 -16.01
C LEU A 230 -18.78 -2.33 -15.16
N LEU A 231 -17.96 -3.18 -15.78
CA LEU A 231 -16.89 -3.90 -15.09
C LEU A 231 -15.90 -2.93 -14.44
N ALA A 232 -15.46 -1.90 -15.16
CA ALA A 232 -14.54 -0.89 -14.67
C ALA A 232 -15.05 -0.17 -13.44
N LEU A 233 -16.32 0.23 -13.43
CA LEU A 233 -16.95 0.91 -12.30
C LEU A 233 -17.02 0.01 -11.06
N VAL A 234 -17.40 -1.25 -11.22
CA VAL A 234 -17.44 -2.22 -10.12
C VAL A 234 -16.04 -2.45 -9.55
N MET A 235 -15.04 -2.69 -10.41
CA MET A 235 -13.65 -2.89 -9.96
C MET A 235 -13.10 -1.67 -9.22
N SER A 236 -13.33 -0.47 -9.75
CA SER A 236 -12.90 0.78 -9.11
C SER A 236 -13.59 0.97 -7.75
N ALA A 237 -14.89 0.73 -7.63
CA ALA A 237 -15.62 0.84 -6.38
C ALA A 237 -15.07 -0.13 -5.31
N VAL A 238 -14.74 -1.37 -5.69
CA VAL A 238 -14.13 -2.36 -4.79
C VAL A 238 -12.74 -1.89 -4.32
N LEU A 239 -11.89 -1.40 -5.24
CA LEU A 239 -10.56 -0.90 -4.87
C LEU A 239 -10.62 0.31 -3.95
N VAL A 240 -11.54 1.26 -4.21
CA VAL A 240 -11.76 2.43 -3.33
C VAL A 240 -12.11 1.99 -1.92
N LEU A 241 -13.04 1.04 -1.78
CA LEU A 241 -13.44 0.52 -0.48
C LEU A 241 -12.25 -0.10 0.28
N ILE A 242 -11.50 -0.98 -0.39
CA ILE A 242 -10.33 -1.63 0.21
C ILE A 242 -9.26 -0.58 0.58
N GLN A 243 -9.00 0.40 -0.30
CA GLN A 243 -8.06 1.48 -0.03
C GLN A 243 -8.42 2.24 1.25
N HIS A 244 -9.68 2.67 1.41
CA HIS A 244 -10.09 3.42 2.60
C HIS A 244 -9.92 2.61 3.88
N VAL A 245 -10.24 1.32 3.86
CA VAL A 245 -10.06 0.44 5.02
C VAL A 245 -8.58 0.29 5.38
N VAL A 246 -7.72 0.04 4.40
CA VAL A 246 -6.27 -0.14 4.63
C VAL A 246 -5.61 1.16 5.06
N GLN A 247 -5.94 2.29 4.42
CA GLN A 247 -5.41 3.60 4.77
C GLN A 247 -5.81 4.00 6.19
N ALA A 248 -7.09 3.86 6.56
CA ALA A 248 -7.57 4.14 7.91
C ALA A 248 -6.88 3.27 8.97
N TYR A 249 -6.58 2.01 8.65
CA TYR A 249 -5.85 1.11 9.54
C TYR A 249 -4.38 1.56 9.73
N GLU A 250 -3.69 1.96 8.65
CA GLU A 250 -2.31 2.48 8.70
C GLU A 250 -2.23 3.78 9.52
N GLU A 251 -3.12 4.76 9.26
CA GLU A 251 -3.19 6.02 9.99
C GLU A 251 -3.51 5.81 11.48
N ARG A 252 -4.44 4.92 11.77
CA ARG A 252 -4.78 4.56 13.16
C ARG A 252 -3.60 3.95 13.90
N SER A 253 -2.81 3.11 13.24
CA SER A 253 -1.62 2.49 13.82
C SER A 253 -0.56 3.54 14.17
N LEU A 254 -0.35 4.56 13.33
CA LEU A 254 0.55 5.67 13.61
C LEU A 254 0.06 6.54 14.77
N ASN A 255 -1.23 6.86 14.82
CA ASN A 255 -1.82 7.64 15.90
C ASN A 255 -1.71 6.91 17.24
N GLN A 256 -1.96 5.61 17.28
CA GLN A 256 -1.79 4.79 18.49
C GLN A 256 -0.32 4.74 18.94
N ALA A 257 0.64 4.72 18.02
CA ALA A 257 2.06 4.82 18.37
C ALA A 257 2.41 6.19 19.00
N GLY A 258 1.78 7.26 18.53
CA GLY A 258 1.91 8.60 19.13
C GLY A 258 1.30 8.68 20.52
N GLU A 259 0.07 8.18 20.71
CA GLU A 259 -0.62 8.09 21.98
C GLU A 259 0.17 7.26 22.99
N TYR A 260 0.69 6.11 22.59
CA TYR A 260 1.55 5.27 23.40
C TYR A 260 2.81 6.01 23.89
N CYS A 261 3.46 6.79 23.01
CA CYS A 261 4.60 7.61 23.39
C CYS A 261 4.21 8.80 24.28
N LEU A 262 3.07 9.42 24.06
CA LEU A 262 2.57 10.52 24.88
C LEU A 262 2.33 10.05 26.32
N ASP A 263 1.60 8.94 26.49
CA ASP A 263 1.18 8.44 27.80
C ASP A 263 2.33 7.79 28.58
N ASN A 264 3.18 7.02 27.89
CA ASN A 264 4.20 6.20 28.54
C ASN A 264 5.62 6.80 28.50
N LEU A 265 5.82 7.88 27.72
CA LEU A 265 7.13 8.56 27.66
C LEU A 265 7.00 10.04 28.05
N ILE A 266 6.27 10.87 27.28
CA ILE A 266 6.24 12.34 27.45
C ILE A 266 5.67 12.72 28.82
N ASN A 267 4.50 12.19 29.19
CA ASN A 267 3.80 12.51 30.44
C ASN A 267 4.55 12.05 31.70
N ARG A 268 5.61 11.26 31.53
CA ARG A 268 6.42 10.69 32.63
C ARG A 268 7.85 11.25 32.68
N LEU A 269 8.19 12.18 31.77
CA LEU A 269 9.48 12.85 31.79
C LEU A 269 9.56 13.80 33.00
N TYR A 270 10.62 13.70 33.74
CA TYR A 270 10.92 14.60 34.88
C TYR A 270 12.16 15.44 34.58
N VAL A 271 12.07 16.73 34.89
CA VAL A 271 13.19 17.69 34.83
C VAL A 271 13.60 17.96 36.23
N ASP A 272 14.86 17.65 36.61
CA ASP A 272 15.45 17.98 37.91
C ASP A 272 15.64 19.49 38.11
#